data_8c28702b8b8703c6c24c641c63e88724
#
_entry.id   8c28702b8b8703c6c24c641c63e88724
#
_cell.length_a   1.000
_cell.length_b   1.000
_cell.length_c   1.000
_cell.angle_alpha   90.00
_cell.angle_beta   90.00
_cell.angle_gamma   90.00
#
_symmetry.space_group_name_H-M   'P 1'
#
loop_
_entity.id
_entity.type
_entity.pdbx_description
1 polymer ?
#
loop_
_entity_poly.entity_id
_entity_poly.type
_entity_poly.pdbx_seq_one_letter_code
_entity_poly.pdbx_strand_id
1 'polypeptide(L)' 'MKIKINDNYTYETDEQASVGDTAILPSPSWLADVRGATWEGKVTATESDYDGWCAKAIKIIKK' A
#
# COMPACT_ATOMS: atom_id res chain seq x y z
N MET A 1 -10.34 -3.35 -2.35
CA MET A 1 -9.71 -4.60 -1.89
C MET A 1 -8.57 -4.29 -0.94
N LYS A 2 -8.32 -5.16 -0.01
CA LYS A 2 -7.17 -5.01 0.89
C LYS A 2 -5.97 -5.70 0.30
N ILE A 3 -4.82 -5.04 0.37
CA ILE A 3 -3.56 -5.59 -0.12
C ILE A 3 -2.54 -5.55 1.01
N LYS A 4 -1.61 -6.49 0.98
CA LYS A 4 -0.53 -6.55 1.94
C LYS A 4 0.75 -6.05 1.28
N ILE A 5 1.45 -5.16 1.96
CA ILE A 5 2.65 -4.51 1.45
C ILE A 5 3.85 -4.99 2.25
N ASN A 6 4.86 -5.50 1.58
CA ASN A 6 6.12 -5.96 2.19
C ASN A 6 5.89 -6.94 3.34
N ASP A 7 4.80 -7.72 3.30
CA ASP A 7 4.38 -8.69 4.31
C ASP A 7 4.07 -8.09 5.69
N ASN A 8 4.08 -6.78 5.83
CA ASN A 8 3.94 -6.12 7.14
C ASN A 8 2.77 -5.16 7.23
N TYR A 9 2.38 -4.55 6.13
CA TYR A 9 1.40 -3.48 6.15
C TYR A 9 0.19 -3.85 5.32
N THR A 10 -0.99 -3.45 5.77
CA THR A 10 -2.22 -3.64 5.02
C THR A 10 -2.75 -2.29 4.58
N TYR A 11 -3.01 -2.17 3.29
CA TYR A 11 -3.61 -0.98 2.69
C TYR A 11 -4.84 -1.38 1.89
N GLU A 12 -5.68 -0.40 1.62
CA GLU A 12 -6.85 -0.61 0.80
C GLU A 12 -6.66 0.07 -0.54
N THR A 13 -7.19 -0.52 -1.60
CA THR A 13 -7.15 0.07 -2.93
C THR A 13 -8.43 -0.25 -3.66
N ASP A 14 -8.88 0.69 -4.49
CA ASP A 14 -10.01 0.47 -5.39
C ASP A 14 -9.55 -0.06 -6.74
N GLU A 15 -8.25 -0.11 -6.98
CA GLU A 15 -7.68 -0.63 -8.22
C GLU A 15 -7.43 -2.12 -8.08
N GLN A 16 -7.42 -2.82 -9.20
CA GLN A 16 -7.05 -4.22 -9.21
C GLN A 16 -5.54 -4.35 -9.03
N ALA A 17 -5.13 -5.14 -8.06
CA ALA A 17 -3.74 -5.35 -7.75
C ALA A 17 -3.41 -6.84 -7.77
N SER A 18 -2.17 -7.17 -8.05
CA SER A 18 -1.66 -8.53 -8.04
C SER A 18 -0.34 -8.58 -7.28
N VAL A 19 -0.01 -9.76 -6.77
CA VAL A 19 1.27 -9.96 -6.10
C VAL A 19 2.40 -9.62 -7.07
N GLY A 20 3.35 -8.82 -6.60
CA GLY A 20 4.45 -8.34 -7.42
C GLY A 20 4.27 -6.94 -7.96
N ASP A 21 3.05 -6.41 -7.92
CA ASP A 21 2.80 -5.02 -8.32
C ASP A 21 3.43 -4.07 -7.31
N THR A 22 3.65 -2.83 -7.72
CA THR A 22 4.14 -1.78 -6.84
C THR A 22 2.98 -0.87 -6.47
N ALA A 23 2.86 -0.57 -5.18
CA ALA A 23 1.86 0.37 -4.70
C ALA A 23 2.51 1.68 -4.30
N ILE A 24 1.92 2.79 -4.73
CA ILE A 24 2.30 4.12 -4.27
C ILE A 24 1.45 4.42 -3.05
N LEU A 25 2.09 4.67 -1.92
CA LEU A 25 1.43 4.73 -0.62
C LEU A 25 1.65 6.09 0.02
N PRO A 26 0.69 6.59 0.79
CA PRO A 26 0.88 7.85 1.51
C PRO A 26 1.86 7.65 2.66
N SER A 27 2.78 8.58 2.82
CA SER A 27 3.69 8.59 3.97
C SER A 27 2.96 9.19 5.18
N PRO A 28 3.23 8.69 6.39
CA PRO A 28 2.78 9.37 7.60
C PRO A 28 3.32 10.81 7.63
N SER A 29 2.58 11.73 8.24
CA SER A 29 2.96 13.13 8.23
C SER A 29 4.35 13.38 8.80
N TRP A 30 4.76 12.60 9.80
CA TRP A 30 6.09 12.75 10.42
C TRP A 30 7.22 12.24 9.51
N LEU A 31 6.92 11.45 8.49
CA LEU A 31 7.90 10.98 7.51
C LEU A 31 7.89 11.80 6.23
N ALA A 32 6.84 12.56 5.99
CA ALA A 32 6.68 13.31 4.73
C ALA A 32 7.80 14.33 4.54
N ASP A 33 8.28 14.93 5.60
CA ASP A 33 9.37 15.91 5.53
C ASP A 33 10.71 15.28 5.21
N VAL A 34 10.87 14.00 5.48
CA VAL A 34 12.13 13.28 5.30
C VAL A 34 12.15 12.51 3.99
N ARG A 35 11.04 11.87 3.64
CA ARG A 35 10.96 10.96 2.47
C ARG A 35 10.08 11.49 1.35
N GLY A 36 9.44 12.64 1.56
CA GLY A 36 8.42 13.13 0.65
C GLY A 36 7.04 12.61 1.03
N ALA A 37 6.03 12.97 0.25
CA ALA A 37 4.63 12.70 0.59
C ALA A 37 4.21 11.25 0.34
N THR A 38 4.98 10.49 -0.42
CA THR A 38 4.62 9.12 -0.79
C THR A 38 5.83 8.21 -0.74
N TRP A 39 5.57 6.90 -0.70
CA TRP A 39 6.62 5.88 -0.80
C TRP A 39 6.07 4.71 -1.60
N GLU A 40 6.96 3.86 -2.07
CA GLU A 40 6.59 2.70 -2.87
C GLU A 40 6.78 1.43 -2.05
N GLY A 41 5.80 0.56 -2.11
CA GLY A 41 5.87 -0.75 -1.49
C GLY A 41 5.46 -1.82 -2.47
N LYS A 42 5.91 -3.05 -2.25
CA LYS A 42 5.56 -4.16 -3.12
C LYS A 42 4.36 -4.90 -2.56
N VAL A 43 3.40 -5.21 -3.42
CA VAL A 43 2.23 -6.01 -3.05
C VAL A 43 2.69 -7.45 -2.87
N THR A 44 2.55 -7.97 -1.66
CA THR A 44 2.94 -9.34 -1.34
C THR A 44 1.75 -10.26 -1.15
N ALA A 45 0.55 -9.70 -1.00
CA ALA A 45 -0.69 -10.46 -0.98
C ALA A 45 -1.84 -9.56 -1.39
N THR A 46 -2.88 -10.16 -1.97
CA THR A 46 -4.07 -9.41 -2.39
C THR A 46 -5.24 -9.67 -1.46
N GLU A 47 -4.98 -10.25 -0.33
CA GLU A 47 -5.96 -10.51 0.72
C GLU A 47 -5.31 -10.19 2.06
N SER A 48 -6.13 -9.75 3.01
CA SER A 48 -5.68 -9.54 4.37
C SER A 48 -6.87 -9.69 5.29
N ASP A 49 -6.67 -10.35 6.41
CA ASP A 49 -7.69 -10.50 7.45
C ASP A 49 -7.63 -9.38 8.49
N TYR A 50 -6.80 -8.37 8.26
CA TYR A 50 -6.74 -7.20 9.12
C TYR A 50 -8.05 -6.42 9.02
N ASP A 51 -8.74 -6.24 10.13
CA ASP A 51 -10.05 -5.60 10.16
C ASP A 51 -10.02 -4.19 10.77
N GLY A 52 -8.85 -3.66 11.07
CA GLY A 52 -8.71 -2.28 11.51
C GLY A 52 -8.77 -1.29 10.35
N TRP A 53 -8.61 -0.02 10.67
CA TRP A 53 -8.59 1.03 9.66
C TRP A 53 -7.34 0.87 8.78
N CYS A 54 -7.55 0.98 7.48
CA CYS A 54 -6.46 0.91 6.51
C CYS A 54 -6.43 2.19 5.69
N ALA A 55 -5.23 2.74 5.51
CA ALA A 55 -5.06 3.85 4.59
C ALA A 55 -5.22 3.33 3.16
N LYS A 56 -5.66 4.20 2.25
CA LYS A 56 -5.78 3.84 0.84
C LYS A 56 -4.46 4.04 0.12
N ALA A 57 -4.11 3.09 -0.73
CA ALA A 57 -3.02 3.26 -1.68
C ALA A 57 -3.40 4.35 -2.68
N ILE A 58 -2.41 5.15 -3.07
CA ILE A 58 -2.65 6.24 -4.01
C ILE A 58 -2.80 5.70 -5.42
N LYS A 59 -1.96 4.75 -5.78
CA LYS A 59 -1.94 4.18 -7.13
C LYS A 59 -1.30 2.80 -7.10
N ILE A 60 -1.72 1.94 -8.02
CA ILE A 60 -1.08 0.64 -8.23
C ILE A 60 -0.39 0.67 -9.59
N ILE A 61 0.90 0.35 -9.59
CA ILE A 61 1.68 0.27 -10.82
C ILE A 61 1.83 -1.21 -11.16
N LYS A 62 1.34 -1.59 -12.31
CA LYS A 62 1.39 -2.99 -12.72
C LYS A 62 2.83 -3.42 -12.99
N LYS A 63 3.07 -4.66 -12.62
CA LYS A 63 4.36 -5.30 -12.79
C LYS A 63 4.77 -5.40 -14.26
#